data_167a7304697105f3697ca3297c34efdb
#
_entry.id   167a7304697105f3697ca3297c34efdb
#
_cell.length_a   1.000
_cell.length_b   1.000
_cell.length_c   1.000
_cell.angle_alpha   90.00
_cell.angle_beta   90.00
_cell.angle_gamma   90.00
#
_symmetry.space_group_name_H-M   'P 1'
#
loop_
_entity.id
_entity.type
_entity.pdbx_description
1 polymer ?
#
loop_
_entity_poly.entity_id
_entity_poly.type
_entity_poly.pdbx_seq_one_letter_code
_entity_poly.pdbx_strand_id
1 'polypeptide(L)'
;MRKLTIPCLIAAFVAGACGDKHSQSGDANAAEVTTVSPESASASTPTSPAITGPVTFNEGKTAFAGKRYDESVRLFTAYTGEHPDNVWGYYMLGLSAWKTGDRNSAATALKLAIAKDSSHVKSRLNLSRVLIEQGRAQDALPHVEAALVIDSTSGETVRLLGRVKRELGDSAGAIVAYKRAIVLDERDVWSMNNLAKLYIGQGNYDDAVGPLARAIEIDSTTPAFRNNLGVALGHSTRVDLGALARSFEEQIKTWR
;
A
#
# COMPACT_ATOMS: atom_id res chain seq x y z
N MET A 1 35.64 -31.04 -31.81
CA MET A 1 35.52 -30.31 -33.07
C MET A 1 34.13 -30.57 -33.64
N ARG A 2 33.26 -29.61 -33.60
CA ARG A 2 32.19 -29.32 -34.56
C ARG A 2 31.39 -28.11 -34.02
N LYS A 3 31.69 -26.98 -34.62
CA LYS A 3 30.95 -25.71 -34.46
C LYS A 3 29.65 -25.85 -35.26
N LEU A 4 28.53 -25.57 -34.65
CA LEU A 4 27.27 -25.29 -35.37
C LEU A 4 26.91 -23.83 -35.15
N THR A 5 27.03 -23.08 -36.19
CA THR A 5 26.56 -21.72 -36.38
C THR A 5 25.09 -21.76 -36.76
N ILE A 6 24.26 -20.96 -36.09
CA ILE A 6 22.84 -20.72 -36.45
C ILE A 6 22.73 -19.30 -36.98
N PRO A 7 22.14 -19.08 -38.16
CA PRO A 7 22.07 -17.76 -38.79
C PRO A 7 20.88 -16.93 -38.24
N CYS A 8 21.14 -15.63 -38.10
CA CYS A 8 20.14 -14.56 -37.99
C CYS A 8 19.19 -14.58 -39.19
N LEU A 9 17.90 -14.49 -38.89
CA LEU A 9 16.90 -14.10 -39.89
C LEU A 9 16.25 -12.78 -39.45
N ILE A 10 16.70 -11.73 -40.14
CA ILE A 10 16.06 -10.41 -40.18
C ILE A 10 14.94 -10.50 -41.21
N ALA A 11 13.74 -10.14 -40.85
CA ALA A 11 12.70 -9.80 -41.81
C ALA A 11 12.14 -8.43 -41.45
N ALA A 12 12.40 -7.50 -42.33
CA ALA A 12 11.92 -6.13 -42.33
C ALA A 12 10.71 -5.97 -43.28
N PHE A 13 9.95 -4.92 -43.02
CA PHE A 13 9.08 -4.20 -43.95
C PHE A 13 7.70 -4.80 -44.31
N VAL A 14 6.65 -3.97 -44.27
CA VAL A 14 6.33 -2.96 -45.28
C VAL A 14 5.40 -1.89 -44.73
N ALA A 15 5.74 -0.64 -45.00
CA ALA A 15 4.87 0.52 -44.91
C ALA A 15 3.91 0.55 -46.12
N GLY A 16 2.68 1.05 -45.89
CA GLY A 16 1.73 1.37 -46.96
C GLY A 16 0.97 2.63 -46.63
N ALA A 17 1.32 3.70 -47.30
CA ALA A 17 0.66 4.97 -47.27
C ALA A 17 -0.30 5.13 -48.45
N CYS A 18 -1.15 6.18 -48.39
CA CYS A 18 -1.97 6.79 -49.44
C CYS A 18 -3.39 6.21 -49.65
N GLY A 19 -4.41 7.02 -49.59
CA GLY A 19 -4.78 8.05 -50.48
C GLY A 19 -6.12 8.74 -50.19
N ASP A 20 -6.12 10.01 -50.41
CA ASP A 20 -7.25 10.94 -50.47
C ASP A 20 -8.40 10.56 -51.44
N LYS A 21 -9.62 11.03 -51.14
CA LYS A 21 -10.42 11.89 -52.04
C LYS A 21 -11.80 12.22 -51.46
N HIS A 22 -11.98 13.49 -51.21
CA HIS A 22 -13.05 14.40 -51.72
C HIS A 22 -14.39 13.81 -52.14
N SER A 23 -15.49 14.33 -51.57
CA SER A 23 -16.44 15.13 -52.37
C SER A 23 -17.42 15.89 -51.46
N GLN A 24 -17.68 17.12 -51.91
CA GLN A 24 -18.60 18.16 -51.42
C GLN A 24 -20.07 17.82 -51.76
N SER A 25 -20.94 18.36 -50.97
CA SER A 25 -22.14 19.20 -51.27
C SER A 25 -23.06 19.10 -50.06
N GLY A 26 -23.44 20.14 -49.37
CA GLY A 26 -24.22 21.29 -49.78
C GLY A 26 -25.58 21.15 -49.19
N ASP A 27 -25.94 21.92 -48.17
CA ASP A 27 -26.94 22.95 -48.25
C ASP A 27 -27.25 23.54 -46.86
N ALA A 28 -27.45 24.82 -46.89
CA ALA A 28 -27.73 25.71 -45.79
C ALA A 28 -29.09 25.45 -45.13
N ASN A 29 -29.16 25.55 -43.80
CA ASN A 29 -30.32 26.14 -43.17
C ASN A 29 -29.91 26.95 -41.93
N ALA A 30 -30.15 28.24 -42.00
CA ALA A 30 -29.96 29.21 -40.95
C ALA A 30 -31.05 28.99 -39.89
N ALA A 31 -30.64 28.73 -38.65
CA ALA A 31 -31.50 28.82 -37.49
C ALA A 31 -30.78 29.58 -36.38
N GLU A 32 -31.39 30.66 -36.01
CA GLU A 32 -31.22 31.63 -34.95
C GLU A 32 -30.26 31.24 -33.82
N VAL A 33 -29.18 32.02 -33.70
CA VAL A 33 -28.28 32.01 -32.52
C VAL A 33 -28.99 32.80 -31.40
N THR A 34 -29.65 32.10 -30.54
CA THR A 34 -30.01 32.62 -29.21
C THR A 34 -28.78 32.58 -28.34
N THR A 35 -28.17 33.72 -28.10
CA THR A 35 -27.09 33.90 -27.12
C THR A 35 -27.65 33.69 -25.73
N VAL A 36 -27.47 32.48 -25.19
CA VAL A 36 -27.61 32.24 -23.77
C VAL A 36 -26.26 32.50 -23.13
N SER A 37 -26.17 33.59 -22.37
CA SER A 37 -25.03 33.87 -21.49
C SER A 37 -24.77 32.68 -20.59
N PRO A 38 -23.51 32.22 -20.42
CA PRO A 38 -23.19 31.25 -19.41
C PRO A 38 -23.29 31.96 -18.05
N GLU A 39 -24.42 31.78 -17.40
CA GLU A 39 -24.56 32.03 -15.98
C GLU A 39 -23.52 31.13 -15.25
N SER A 40 -22.48 31.78 -14.75
CA SER A 40 -21.43 31.16 -13.99
C SER A 40 -22.06 30.57 -12.72
N ALA A 41 -22.44 29.31 -12.76
CA ALA A 41 -22.64 28.51 -11.57
C ALA A 41 -21.29 28.37 -10.88
N SER A 42 -20.92 29.35 -10.07
CA SER A 42 -19.88 29.17 -9.06
C SER A 42 -20.40 28.12 -8.09
N ALA A 43 -19.98 26.88 -8.30
CA ALA A 43 -20.11 25.85 -7.29
C ALA A 43 -19.36 26.35 -6.05
N SER A 44 -20.11 26.94 -5.12
CA SER A 44 -19.63 27.25 -3.78
C SER A 44 -19.22 25.92 -3.14
N THR A 45 -17.93 25.62 -3.14
CA THR A 45 -17.35 24.64 -2.24
C THR A 45 -17.89 24.98 -0.85
N PRO A 46 -18.50 24.02 -0.13
CA PRO A 46 -18.98 24.30 1.21
C PRO A 46 -17.76 24.70 2.05
N THR A 47 -17.67 25.99 2.36
CA THR A 47 -16.66 26.52 3.28
C THR A 47 -16.97 25.89 4.62
N SER A 48 -16.18 24.89 4.99
CA SER A 48 -16.25 24.30 6.33
C SER A 48 -16.12 25.41 7.38
N PRO A 49 -16.95 25.42 8.41
CA PRO A 49 -16.94 26.49 9.41
C PRO A 49 -15.55 26.67 10.00
N ALA A 50 -15.14 27.94 10.14
CA ALA A 50 -13.88 28.28 10.80
C ALA A 50 -13.89 27.76 12.23
N ILE A 51 -12.76 27.20 12.67
CA ILE A 51 -12.58 26.79 14.06
C ILE A 51 -12.46 28.05 14.89
N THR A 52 -13.45 28.30 15.77
CA THR A 52 -13.47 29.46 16.67
C THR A 52 -13.30 28.98 18.11
N GLY A 53 -12.12 29.21 18.69
CA GLY A 53 -11.79 28.84 20.07
C GLY A 53 -10.78 27.70 20.20
N PRO A 54 -10.35 27.41 21.46
CA PRO A 54 -9.35 26.36 21.71
C PRO A 54 -9.89 24.99 21.32
N VAL A 55 -9.05 24.21 20.64
CA VAL A 55 -9.39 22.86 20.14
C VAL A 55 -8.86 21.82 21.11
N THR A 56 -9.70 20.86 21.45
CA THR A 56 -9.30 19.73 22.28
C THR A 56 -8.84 18.54 21.45
N PHE A 57 -7.93 17.74 22.00
CA PHE A 57 -7.50 16.48 21.38
C PHE A 57 -8.68 15.54 21.09
N ASN A 58 -9.68 15.53 21.98
CA ASN A 58 -10.85 14.66 21.86
C ASN A 58 -11.76 15.05 20.69
N GLU A 59 -11.89 16.30 20.34
CA GLU A 59 -12.66 16.73 19.16
C GLU A 59 -12.04 16.18 17.88
N GLY A 60 -10.71 16.34 17.71
CA GLY A 60 -10.00 15.76 16.57
C GLY A 60 -10.11 14.24 16.50
N LYS A 61 -9.98 13.56 17.65
CA LYS A 61 -10.14 12.10 17.76
C LYS A 61 -11.57 11.65 17.44
N THR A 62 -12.58 12.40 17.87
CA THR A 62 -13.99 12.11 17.56
C THR A 62 -14.29 12.28 16.08
N ALA A 63 -13.75 13.33 15.44
CA ALA A 63 -13.86 13.52 14.01
C ALA A 63 -13.19 12.34 13.23
N PHE A 64 -11.99 11.91 13.67
CA PHE A 64 -11.28 10.77 13.10
C PHE A 64 -12.10 9.47 13.21
N ALA A 65 -12.62 9.18 14.41
CA ALA A 65 -13.43 7.98 14.65
C ALA A 65 -14.73 7.99 13.82
N GLY A 66 -15.32 9.18 13.62
CA GLY A 66 -16.48 9.41 12.75
C GLY A 66 -16.13 9.43 11.25
N LYS A 67 -14.90 9.12 10.85
CA LYS A 67 -14.39 9.15 9.48
C LYS A 67 -14.48 10.52 8.79
N ARG A 68 -14.65 11.59 9.55
CA ARG A 68 -14.61 12.98 9.08
C ARG A 68 -13.15 13.44 9.03
N TYR A 69 -12.37 12.86 8.11
CA TYR A 69 -10.92 13.00 8.11
C TYR A 69 -10.44 14.42 7.81
N ASP A 70 -11.10 15.14 6.90
CA ASP A 70 -10.76 16.55 6.60
C ASP A 70 -10.99 17.46 7.83
N GLU A 71 -12.07 17.23 8.57
CA GLU A 71 -12.33 17.91 9.83
C GLU A 71 -11.27 17.55 10.88
N SER A 72 -10.93 16.27 10.98
CA SER A 72 -9.86 15.80 11.87
C SER A 72 -8.50 16.43 11.55
N VAL A 73 -8.14 16.58 10.26
CA VAL A 73 -6.93 17.31 9.85
C VAL A 73 -6.95 18.75 10.37
N ARG A 74 -8.06 19.47 10.15
CA ARG A 74 -8.17 20.87 10.62
C ARG A 74 -8.06 20.99 12.14
N LEU A 75 -8.77 20.13 12.87
CA LEU A 75 -8.75 20.11 14.32
C LEU A 75 -7.35 19.79 14.87
N PHE A 76 -6.67 18.76 14.34
CA PHE A 76 -5.33 18.44 14.80
C PHE A 76 -4.28 19.46 14.33
N THR A 77 -4.48 20.15 13.22
CA THR A 77 -3.63 21.28 12.82
C THR A 77 -3.73 22.42 13.83
N ALA A 78 -4.94 22.80 14.22
CA ALA A 78 -5.14 23.83 15.27
C ALA A 78 -4.58 23.35 16.62
N TYR A 79 -4.89 22.12 17.02
CA TYR A 79 -4.41 21.55 18.27
C TYR A 79 -2.87 21.52 18.38
N THR A 80 -2.18 21.11 17.32
CA THR A 80 -0.71 21.06 17.31
C THR A 80 -0.07 22.44 17.27
N GLY A 81 -0.80 23.46 16.80
CA GLY A 81 -0.38 24.86 16.89
C GLY A 81 -0.40 25.38 18.33
N GLU A 82 -1.39 25.00 19.13
CA GLU A 82 -1.52 25.34 20.56
C GLU A 82 -0.65 24.43 21.44
N HIS A 83 -0.38 23.19 21.01
CA HIS A 83 0.35 22.18 21.76
C HIS A 83 1.54 21.62 20.94
N PRO A 84 2.58 22.44 20.65
CA PRO A 84 3.64 22.10 19.71
C PRO A 84 4.56 20.95 20.16
N ASP A 85 4.48 20.51 21.41
CA ASP A 85 5.26 19.39 21.94
C ASP A 85 4.45 18.10 22.08
N ASN A 86 3.17 18.12 21.70
CA ASN A 86 2.32 16.95 21.83
C ASN A 86 2.52 15.95 20.69
N VAL A 87 3.25 14.87 20.97
CA VAL A 87 3.55 13.78 20.03
C VAL A 87 2.28 13.17 19.42
N TRP A 88 1.26 12.91 20.25
CA TRP A 88 0.01 12.31 19.80
C TRP A 88 -0.81 13.22 18.91
N GLY A 89 -0.72 14.56 19.09
CA GLY A 89 -1.34 15.53 18.19
C GLY A 89 -0.79 15.39 16.76
N TYR A 90 0.53 15.40 16.62
CA TYR A 90 1.19 15.20 15.32
C TYR A 90 0.94 13.81 14.74
N TYR A 91 0.95 12.77 15.57
CA TYR A 91 0.63 11.42 15.15
C TYR A 91 -0.79 11.34 14.56
N MET A 92 -1.78 11.89 15.24
CA MET A 92 -3.17 11.89 14.78
C MET A 92 -3.39 12.78 13.56
N LEU A 93 -2.69 13.93 13.47
CA LEU A 93 -2.64 14.75 12.26
C LEU A 93 -2.15 13.94 11.06
N GLY A 94 -1.05 13.23 11.25
CA GLY A 94 -0.47 12.37 10.21
C GLY A 94 -1.41 11.25 9.76
N LEU A 95 -2.08 10.60 10.71
CA LEU A 95 -3.08 9.58 10.39
C LEU A 95 -4.28 10.17 9.64
N SER A 96 -4.76 11.34 10.07
CA SER A 96 -5.89 12.01 9.44
C SER A 96 -5.57 12.40 8.00
N ALA A 97 -4.42 13.02 7.77
CA ALA A 97 -3.93 13.37 6.44
C ALA A 97 -3.72 12.13 5.56
N TRP A 98 -3.23 11.02 6.12
CA TRP A 98 -3.13 9.77 5.36
C TRP A 98 -4.49 9.24 4.91
N LYS A 99 -5.52 9.36 5.77
CA LYS A 99 -6.89 8.93 5.46
C LYS A 99 -7.59 9.81 4.41
N THR A 100 -7.22 11.10 4.29
CA THR A 100 -7.67 11.96 3.18
C THR A 100 -6.94 11.68 1.86
N GLY A 101 -5.86 10.89 1.88
CA GLY A 101 -5.00 10.62 0.74
C GLY A 101 -3.83 11.58 0.59
N ASP A 102 -3.72 12.61 1.43
CA ASP A 102 -2.57 13.53 1.43
C ASP A 102 -1.36 12.89 2.12
N ARG A 103 -0.61 12.13 1.32
CA ARG A 103 0.58 11.42 1.79
C ARG A 103 1.73 12.37 2.17
N ASN A 104 1.79 13.55 1.60
CA ASN A 104 2.85 14.51 1.90
C ASN A 104 2.66 15.15 3.27
N SER A 105 1.46 15.63 3.56
CA SER A 105 1.10 16.15 4.88
C SER A 105 1.19 15.05 5.94
N ALA A 106 0.76 13.82 5.62
CA ALA A 106 0.88 12.68 6.51
C ALA A 106 2.34 12.39 6.89
N ALA A 107 3.24 12.33 5.91
CA ALA A 107 4.66 12.09 6.17
C ALA A 107 5.29 13.23 6.99
N THR A 108 4.91 14.48 6.70
CA THR A 108 5.41 15.66 7.45
C THR A 108 4.99 15.61 8.92
N ALA A 109 3.71 15.38 9.19
CA ALA A 109 3.19 15.30 10.55
C ALA A 109 3.80 14.12 11.35
N LEU A 110 3.93 12.94 10.72
CA LEU A 110 4.55 11.78 11.36
C LEU A 110 6.05 11.99 11.65
N LYS A 111 6.78 12.72 10.80
CA LYS A 111 8.16 13.13 11.07
C LYS A 111 8.25 14.08 12.26
N LEU A 112 7.30 15.03 12.38
CA LEU A 112 7.24 15.93 13.54
C LEU A 112 6.97 15.14 14.83
N ALA A 113 6.05 14.16 14.80
CA ALA A 113 5.84 13.28 15.94
C ALA A 113 7.12 12.54 16.36
N ILE A 114 7.90 12.01 15.41
CA ILE A 114 9.18 11.33 15.66
C ILE A 114 10.23 12.31 16.18
N ALA A 115 10.23 13.55 15.70
CA ALA A 115 11.16 14.59 16.19
C ALA A 115 10.88 14.98 17.65
N LYS A 116 9.61 14.92 18.08
CA LYS A 116 9.22 15.18 19.48
C LYS A 116 9.49 13.97 20.39
N ASP A 117 9.29 12.76 19.88
CA ASP A 117 9.61 11.53 20.58
C ASP A 117 10.21 10.51 19.59
N SER A 118 11.52 10.37 19.65
CA SER A 118 12.25 9.45 18.79
C SER A 118 11.94 7.97 19.08
N SER A 119 11.34 7.66 20.22
CA SER A 119 10.94 6.31 20.62
C SER A 119 9.48 5.97 20.21
N HIS A 120 8.74 6.91 19.60
CA HIS A 120 7.35 6.69 19.23
C HIS A 120 7.22 5.73 18.03
N VAL A 121 7.22 4.42 18.32
CA VAL A 121 7.18 3.33 17.34
C VAL A 121 6.03 3.50 16.35
N LYS A 122 4.82 3.84 16.83
CA LYS A 122 3.63 4.00 15.96
C LYS A 122 3.83 5.03 14.85
N SER A 123 4.49 6.16 15.15
CA SER A 123 4.80 7.16 14.12
C SER A 123 5.82 6.64 13.12
N ARG A 124 6.84 5.91 13.55
CA ARG A 124 7.83 5.29 12.65
C ARG A 124 7.18 4.30 11.70
N LEU A 125 6.32 3.41 12.21
CA LEU A 125 5.63 2.41 11.39
C LEU A 125 4.68 3.06 10.38
N ASN A 126 3.89 4.06 10.80
CA ASN A 126 2.97 4.72 9.89
C ASN A 126 3.68 5.61 8.88
N LEU A 127 4.79 6.28 9.26
CA LEU A 127 5.63 6.98 8.29
C LEU A 127 6.20 6.02 7.24
N SER A 128 6.67 4.85 7.67
CA SER A 128 7.19 3.83 6.73
C SER A 128 6.11 3.36 5.76
N ARG A 129 4.86 3.16 6.21
CA ARG A 129 3.74 2.81 5.34
C ARG A 129 3.45 3.91 4.31
N VAL A 130 3.40 5.16 4.76
CA VAL A 130 3.19 6.32 3.89
C VAL A 130 4.32 6.44 2.86
N LEU A 131 5.58 6.28 3.28
CA LEU A 131 6.74 6.33 2.38
C LEU A 131 6.72 5.20 1.33
N ILE A 132 6.33 3.98 1.72
CA ILE A 132 6.14 2.87 0.78
C ILE A 132 5.06 3.22 -0.26
N GLU A 133 3.94 3.81 0.16
CA GLU A 133 2.88 4.23 -0.76
C GLU A 133 3.28 5.37 -1.69
N GLN A 134 4.31 6.14 -1.31
CA GLN A 134 4.94 7.15 -2.16
C GLN A 134 6.04 6.56 -3.09
N GLY A 135 6.29 5.25 -3.07
CA GLY A 135 7.38 4.61 -3.79
C GLY A 135 8.77 4.87 -3.19
N ARG A 136 8.84 5.36 -1.94
CA ARG A 136 10.04 5.77 -1.23
C ARG A 136 10.49 4.73 -0.21
N ALA A 137 10.57 3.47 -0.64
CA ALA A 137 10.91 2.35 0.25
C ALA A 137 12.32 2.50 0.88
N GLN A 138 13.26 3.12 0.17
CA GLN A 138 14.60 3.40 0.70
C GLN A 138 14.55 4.34 1.93
N ASP A 139 13.66 5.33 1.90
CA ASP A 139 13.48 6.25 3.03
C ASP A 139 12.71 5.59 4.18
N ALA A 140 11.88 4.58 3.90
CA ALA A 140 11.14 3.85 4.92
C ALA A 140 12.02 2.92 5.77
N LEU A 141 13.09 2.37 5.19
CA LEU A 141 13.95 1.36 5.83
C LEU A 141 14.49 1.81 7.21
N PRO A 142 15.15 2.97 7.36
CA PRO A 142 15.71 3.38 8.64
C PRO A 142 14.66 3.57 9.74
N HIS A 143 13.42 3.92 9.38
CA HIS A 143 12.34 4.05 10.36
C HIS A 143 11.86 2.70 10.88
N VAL A 144 11.78 1.68 10.03
CA VAL A 144 11.43 0.32 10.45
C VAL A 144 12.55 -0.31 11.28
N GLU A 145 13.80 -0.13 10.86
CA GLU A 145 14.96 -0.62 11.61
C GLU A 145 15.06 0.01 13.00
N ALA A 146 14.85 1.32 13.11
CA ALA A 146 14.80 2.01 14.39
C ALA A 146 13.63 1.50 15.27
N ALA A 147 12.48 1.17 14.69
CA ALA A 147 11.37 0.56 15.42
C ALA A 147 11.73 -0.83 15.95
N LEU A 148 12.48 -1.65 15.18
CA LEU A 148 12.98 -2.96 15.62
C LEU A 148 14.03 -2.89 16.72
N VAL A 149 14.83 -1.81 16.76
CA VAL A 149 15.75 -1.57 17.87
C VAL A 149 14.99 -1.32 19.17
N ILE A 150 13.84 -0.63 19.10
CA ILE A 150 12.99 -0.34 20.26
C ILE A 150 12.22 -1.60 20.70
N ASP A 151 11.64 -2.34 19.75
CA ASP A 151 10.91 -3.59 19.99
C ASP A 151 11.23 -4.63 18.90
N SER A 152 12.19 -5.50 19.20
CA SER A 152 12.65 -6.56 18.30
C SER A 152 11.66 -7.73 18.18
N THR A 153 10.62 -7.78 19.03
CA THR A 153 9.64 -8.87 19.12
C THR A 153 8.32 -8.55 18.43
N SER A 154 8.16 -7.33 17.90
CA SER A 154 6.96 -6.90 17.19
C SER A 154 6.84 -7.58 15.83
N GLY A 155 5.96 -8.58 15.72
CA GLY A 155 5.64 -9.23 14.44
C GLY A 155 5.18 -8.25 13.37
N GLU A 156 4.39 -7.23 13.75
CA GLU A 156 3.95 -6.16 12.85
C GLU A 156 5.13 -5.37 12.26
N THR A 157 6.12 -5.03 13.09
CA THR A 157 7.32 -4.31 12.66
C THR A 157 8.16 -5.17 11.71
N VAL A 158 8.35 -6.46 12.05
CA VAL A 158 9.08 -7.41 11.19
C VAL A 158 8.36 -7.63 9.85
N ARG A 159 7.02 -7.73 9.86
CA ARG A 159 6.23 -7.78 8.62
C ARG A 159 6.43 -6.54 7.76
N LEU A 160 6.45 -5.35 8.38
CA LEU A 160 6.68 -4.10 7.66
C LEU A 160 8.10 -4.05 7.07
N LEU A 161 9.12 -4.57 7.77
CA LEU A 161 10.47 -4.75 7.22
C LEU A 161 10.43 -5.63 5.97
N GLY A 162 9.71 -6.76 6.02
CA GLY A 162 9.53 -7.63 4.86
C GLY A 162 8.92 -6.88 3.66
N ARG A 163 7.91 -6.03 3.92
CA ARG A 163 7.31 -5.19 2.88
C ARG A 163 8.31 -4.19 2.31
N VAL A 164 9.08 -3.48 3.14
CA VAL A 164 10.12 -2.54 2.69
C VAL A 164 11.15 -3.26 1.82
N LYS A 165 11.66 -4.41 2.27
CA LYS A 165 12.65 -5.19 1.52
C LYS A 165 12.13 -5.65 0.16
N ARG A 166 10.86 -6.08 0.10
CA ARG A 166 10.21 -6.42 -1.17
C ARG A 166 10.15 -5.23 -2.13
N GLU A 167 9.75 -4.05 -1.66
CA GLU A 167 9.69 -2.84 -2.49
C GLU A 167 11.09 -2.39 -2.97
N LEU A 168 12.14 -2.74 -2.23
CA LEU A 168 13.54 -2.53 -2.62
C LEU A 168 14.09 -3.61 -3.56
N GLY A 169 13.30 -4.63 -3.91
CA GLY A 169 13.73 -5.75 -4.73
C GLY A 169 14.51 -6.83 -3.96
N ASP A 170 14.75 -6.67 -2.66
CA ASP A 170 15.37 -7.69 -1.81
C ASP A 170 14.36 -8.79 -1.45
N SER A 171 14.04 -9.63 -2.43
CA SER A 171 13.09 -10.73 -2.24
C SER A 171 13.58 -11.75 -1.21
N ALA A 172 14.88 -12.02 -1.14
CA ALA A 172 15.45 -12.95 -0.18
C ALA A 172 15.32 -12.44 1.25
N GLY A 173 15.68 -11.18 1.48
CA GLY A 173 15.51 -10.55 2.78
C GLY A 173 14.04 -10.38 3.19
N ALA A 174 13.14 -10.16 2.22
CA ALA A 174 11.71 -10.10 2.47
C ALA A 174 11.15 -11.46 2.93
N ILE A 175 11.56 -12.57 2.31
CA ILE A 175 11.19 -13.93 2.72
C ILE A 175 11.63 -14.19 4.16
N VAL A 176 12.89 -13.86 4.50
CA VAL A 176 13.41 -14.01 5.87
C VAL A 176 12.58 -13.21 6.87
N ALA A 177 12.26 -11.96 6.55
CA ALA A 177 11.46 -11.11 7.41
C ALA A 177 10.03 -11.64 7.59
N TYR A 178 9.35 -12.07 6.54
CA TYR A 178 8.00 -12.64 6.66
C TYR A 178 7.99 -13.95 7.45
N LYS A 179 8.96 -14.83 7.25
CA LYS A 179 9.12 -16.04 8.08
C LYS A 179 9.28 -15.71 9.56
N ARG A 180 10.15 -14.73 9.88
CA ARG A 180 10.34 -14.27 11.26
C ARG A 180 9.03 -13.67 11.83
N ALA A 181 8.28 -12.89 11.06
CA ALA A 181 7.00 -12.34 11.50
C ALA A 181 5.99 -13.46 11.84
N ILE A 182 5.93 -14.52 11.02
CA ILE A 182 5.07 -15.70 11.25
C ILE A 182 5.52 -16.47 12.51
N VAL A 183 6.83 -16.59 12.78
CA VAL A 183 7.34 -17.21 14.01
C VAL A 183 6.95 -16.39 15.25
N LEU A 184 6.94 -15.06 15.15
CA LEU A 184 6.54 -14.16 16.24
C LEU A 184 5.01 -14.15 16.46
N ASP A 185 4.24 -14.34 15.41
CA ASP A 185 2.78 -14.48 15.45
C ASP A 185 2.32 -15.50 14.41
N GLU A 186 2.06 -16.74 14.89
CA GLU A 186 1.60 -17.85 14.05
C GLU A 186 0.20 -17.64 13.44
N ARG A 187 -0.47 -16.56 13.82
CA ARG A 187 -1.76 -16.12 13.24
C ARG A 187 -1.63 -14.92 12.29
N ASP A 188 -0.40 -14.50 11.99
CA ASP A 188 -0.18 -13.39 11.04
C ASP A 188 -0.47 -13.80 9.59
N VAL A 189 -1.74 -13.82 9.24
CA VAL A 189 -2.25 -14.15 7.89
C VAL A 189 -1.68 -13.24 6.80
N TRP A 190 -1.34 -11.99 7.14
CA TRP A 190 -0.76 -11.06 6.19
C TRP A 190 0.69 -11.38 5.84
N SER A 191 1.49 -11.83 6.81
CA SER A 191 2.84 -12.32 6.54
C SER A 191 2.81 -13.60 5.71
N MET A 192 1.88 -14.54 6.01
CA MET A 192 1.68 -15.75 5.21
C MET A 192 1.31 -15.41 3.75
N ASN A 193 0.36 -14.51 3.55
CA ASN A 193 -0.04 -14.08 2.22
C ASN A 193 1.09 -13.36 1.47
N ASN A 194 1.86 -12.51 2.15
CA ASN A 194 2.98 -11.81 1.52
C ASN A 194 4.14 -12.75 1.17
N LEU A 195 4.41 -13.74 2.02
CA LEU A 195 5.38 -14.81 1.75
C LEU A 195 4.97 -15.60 0.50
N ALA A 196 3.70 -16.01 0.45
CA ALA A 196 3.15 -16.73 -0.70
C ALA A 196 3.23 -15.91 -2.00
N LYS A 197 2.94 -14.61 -1.95
CA LYS A 197 3.10 -13.73 -3.12
C LYS A 197 4.53 -13.68 -3.64
N LEU A 198 5.52 -13.72 -2.76
CA LEU A 198 6.93 -13.81 -3.17
C LEU A 198 7.23 -15.15 -3.86
N TYR A 199 6.73 -16.26 -3.30
CA TYR A 199 6.90 -17.57 -3.92
C TYR A 199 6.21 -17.65 -5.29
N ILE A 200 4.99 -17.14 -5.43
CA ILE A 200 4.29 -17.05 -6.73
C ILE A 200 5.12 -16.21 -7.73
N GLY A 201 5.64 -15.07 -7.31
CA GLY A 201 6.47 -14.20 -8.17
C GLY A 201 7.79 -14.86 -8.60
N GLN A 202 8.29 -15.87 -7.88
CA GLN A 202 9.46 -16.67 -8.19
C GLN A 202 9.12 -17.95 -8.98
N GLY A 203 7.85 -18.22 -9.26
CA GLY A 203 7.39 -19.48 -9.88
C GLY A 203 7.35 -20.68 -8.92
N ASN A 204 7.61 -20.46 -7.62
CA ASN A 204 7.59 -21.50 -6.58
C ASN A 204 6.15 -21.71 -6.07
N TYR A 205 5.26 -22.11 -6.96
CA TYR A 205 3.82 -22.20 -6.69
C TYR A 205 3.49 -23.21 -5.58
N ASP A 206 4.17 -24.34 -5.53
CA ASP A 206 3.98 -25.35 -4.49
C ASP A 206 4.27 -24.82 -3.09
N ASP A 207 5.30 -23.99 -2.93
CA ASP A 207 5.67 -23.38 -1.65
C ASP A 207 4.68 -22.28 -1.22
N ALA A 208 3.94 -21.70 -2.18
CA ALA A 208 2.93 -20.68 -1.88
C ALA A 208 1.64 -21.27 -1.30
N VAL A 209 1.31 -22.55 -1.60
CA VAL A 209 0.02 -23.16 -1.23
C VAL A 209 -0.12 -23.31 0.28
N GLY A 210 0.90 -23.81 0.99
CA GLY A 210 0.85 -24.03 2.44
C GLY A 210 0.52 -22.76 3.24
N PRO A 211 1.28 -21.66 3.05
CA PRO A 211 0.98 -20.39 3.71
C PRO A 211 -0.41 -19.85 3.43
N LEU A 212 -0.91 -19.97 2.18
CA LEU A 212 -2.24 -19.48 1.80
C LEU A 212 -3.34 -20.36 2.38
N ALA A 213 -3.19 -21.68 2.36
CA ALA A 213 -4.12 -22.59 2.99
C ALA A 213 -4.27 -22.26 4.49
N ARG A 214 -3.14 -22.07 5.18
CA ARG A 214 -3.14 -21.70 6.60
C ARG A 214 -3.77 -20.32 6.84
N ALA A 215 -3.48 -19.33 6.00
CA ALA A 215 -4.09 -18.00 6.11
C ALA A 215 -5.62 -18.07 5.97
N ILE A 216 -6.15 -18.91 5.06
CA ILE A 216 -7.59 -19.13 4.86
C ILE A 216 -8.24 -19.86 6.03
N GLU A 217 -7.56 -20.83 6.64
CA GLU A 217 -8.05 -21.50 7.86
C GLU A 217 -8.23 -20.51 9.01
N ILE A 218 -7.33 -19.54 9.14
CA ILE A 218 -7.37 -18.52 10.19
C ILE A 218 -8.39 -17.42 9.86
N ASP A 219 -8.40 -16.95 8.61
CA ASP A 219 -9.32 -15.93 8.08
C ASP A 219 -9.84 -16.34 6.71
N SER A 220 -11.02 -16.94 6.70
CA SER A 220 -11.71 -17.34 5.48
C SER A 220 -12.42 -16.19 4.76
N THR A 221 -12.48 -14.99 5.35
CA THR A 221 -13.29 -13.87 4.84
C THR A 221 -12.53 -12.99 3.85
N THR A 222 -11.19 -12.94 3.94
CA THR A 222 -10.35 -12.10 3.08
C THR A 222 -10.22 -12.67 1.66
N PRO A 223 -10.78 -12.02 0.62
CA PRO A 223 -10.76 -12.55 -0.76
C PRO A 223 -9.35 -12.68 -1.34
N ALA A 224 -8.42 -11.82 -0.91
CA ALA A 224 -7.05 -11.82 -1.41
C ALA A 224 -6.33 -13.16 -1.21
N PHE A 225 -6.59 -13.85 -0.09
CA PHE A 225 -5.96 -15.14 0.19
C PHE A 225 -6.46 -16.21 -0.78
N ARG A 226 -7.78 -16.26 -1.02
CA ARG A 226 -8.38 -17.21 -1.98
C ARG A 226 -7.93 -16.91 -3.41
N ASN A 227 -7.85 -15.65 -3.80
CA ASN A 227 -7.38 -15.28 -5.14
C ASN A 227 -5.93 -15.72 -5.37
N ASN A 228 -5.04 -15.45 -4.39
CA ASN A 228 -3.64 -15.86 -4.49
C ASN A 228 -3.51 -17.40 -4.44
N LEU A 229 -4.33 -18.10 -3.64
CA LEU A 229 -4.36 -19.56 -3.63
C LEU A 229 -4.79 -20.11 -4.99
N GLY A 230 -5.81 -19.51 -5.62
CA GLY A 230 -6.24 -19.89 -6.97
C GLY A 230 -5.11 -19.77 -8.00
N VAL A 231 -4.32 -18.70 -7.93
CA VAL A 231 -3.12 -18.53 -8.79
C VAL A 231 -2.10 -19.64 -8.51
N ALA A 232 -1.78 -19.90 -7.24
CA ALA A 232 -0.82 -20.94 -6.88
C ALA A 232 -1.27 -22.32 -7.36
N LEU A 233 -2.52 -22.71 -7.11
CA LEU A 233 -3.08 -24.01 -7.53
C LEU A 233 -3.18 -24.19 -9.04
N GLY A 234 -3.40 -23.12 -9.79
CA GLY A 234 -3.41 -23.18 -11.25
C GLY A 234 -2.10 -23.64 -11.87
N HIS A 235 -1.00 -23.57 -11.10
CA HIS A 235 0.35 -23.97 -11.52
C HIS A 235 0.99 -25.04 -10.63
N SER A 236 0.34 -25.40 -9.50
CA SER A 236 0.82 -26.42 -8.57
C SER A 236 0.33 -27.80 -8.97
N THR A 237 1.13 -28.81 -8.67
CA THR A 237 0.76 -30.23 -8.80
C THR A 237 0.14 -30.78 -7.52
N ARG A 238 0.11 -30.01 -6.43
CA ARG A 238 -0.39 -30.40 -5.11
C ARG A 238 -1.85 -30.01 -4.93
N VAL A 239 -2.66 -30.93 -4.43
CA VAL A 239 -4.12 -30.76 -4.33
C VAL A 239 -4.70 -30.92 -2.91
N ASP A 240 -3.95 -31.46 -1.95
CA ASP A 240 -4.44 -31.63 -0.56
C ASP A 240 -4.08 -30.38 0.28
N LEU A 241 -5.01 -29.44 0.30
CA LEU A 241 -4.85 -28.17 1.05
C LEU A 241 -4.70 -28.39 2.57
N GLY A 242 -5.41 -29.36 3.14
CA GLY A 242 -5.33 -29.63 4.56
C GLY A 242 -3.98 -30.23 4.98
N ALA A 243 -3.44 -31.14 4.15
CA ALA A 243 -2.08 -31.66 4.38
C ALA A 243 -1.02 -30.57 4.25
N LEU A 244 -1.19 -29.66 3.27
CA LEU A 244 -0.25 -28.56 3.02
C LEU A 244 -0.28 -27.50 4.12
N ALA A 245 -1.45 -27.19 4.68
CA ALA A 245 -1.56 -26.29 5.81
C ALA A 245 -0.85 -26.87 7.06
N ARG A 246 -1.07 -28.15 7.36
CA ARG A 246 -0.38 -28.84 8.47
C ARG A 246 1.14 -28.93 8.25
N SER A 247 1.58 -29.24 7.02
CA SER A 247 3.00 -29.24 6.68
C SER A 247 3.63 -27.88 6.89
N PHE A 248 2.90 -26.81 6.59
CA PHE A 248 3.36 -25.45 6.81
C PHE A 248 3.47 -25.12 8.31
N GLU A 249 2.55 -25.58 9.15
CA GLU A 249 2.67 -25.44 10.61
C GLU A 249 3.94 -26.13 11.13
N GLU A 250 4.28 -27.31 10.64
CA GLU A 250 5.54 -27.98 11.00
C GLU A 250 6.77 -27.19 10.51
N GLN A 251 6.71 -26.60 9.33
CA GLN A 251 7.79 -25.75 8.85
C GLN A 251 8.02 -24.52 9.74
N ILE A 252 6.97 -23.88 10.25
CA ILE A 252 7.12 -22.74 11.18
C ILE A 252 7.98 -23.12 12.39
N LYS A 253 7.82 -24.34 12.92
CA LYS A 253 8.62 -24.84 14.04
C LYS A 253 10.12 -24.93 13.71
N THR A 254 10.47 -25.16 12.43
CA THR A 254 11.87 -25.23 12.00
C THR A 254 12.51 -23.86 11.79
N TRP A 255 11.72 -22.78 11.73
CA TRP A 255 12.22 -21.41 11.58
C TRP A 255 12.56 -20.73 12.92
N ARG A 256 12.20 -21.36 14.06
CA ARG A 256 12.51 -20.92 15.43
C ARG A 256 13.97 -21.20 15.78
#